data_b6884b634dae674cd8a10fc34a559b7a
#
_entry.id   b6884b634dae674cd8a10fc34a559b7a
#
_cell.length_a   1.000
_cell.length_b   1.000
_cell.length_c   1.000
_cell.angle_alpha   90.00
_cell.angle_beta   90.00
_cell.angle_gamma   90.00
#
_symmetry.space_group_name_H-M   'P 1'
#
loop_
_entity.id
_entity.type
_entity.pdbx_description
1 polymer ?
#
loop_
_entity_poly.entity_id
_entity_poly.type
_entity_poly.pdbx_seq_one_letter_code
_entity_poly.pdbx_strand_id
1 'polypeptide(L)'
;EYELGHWYGSAEGEKNEWFCYNMYSSKGKRIASSYSWRNGNCGDVDALKFRGRGFKQLTGLTNYSGYWVYRAWLDSSSFDRSWDNDPEYKQKNLSGMKKCPPVINDPHRITVNPYNCIDIGGWYLTFQRSTVLRTIDGDEDSVVGSDAEGENMRTVTLAINGGEMDLEKRKKYTRYVKRVLL
;
A
#
# COMPACT_ATOMS: atom_id res chain seq x y z
N GLU A 1 -3.89 -11.83 3.62
CA GLU A 1 -2.72 -11.68 4.50
C GLU A 1 -1.88 -12.97 4.58
N TYR A 2 -2.52 -14.14 4.64
CA TYR A 2 -1.80 -15.41 4.73
C TYR A 2 -0.91 -15.67 3.51
N GLU A 3 -1.44 -15.52 2.30
CA GLU A 3 -0.66 -15.78 1.08
C GLU A 3 0.44 -14.74 0.88
N LEU A 4 0.13 -13.47 0.99
CA LEU A 4 1.11 -12.40 0.86
C LEU A 4 2.11 -12.42 2.01
N GLY A 5 1.65 -12.58 3.26
CA GLY A 5 2.50 -12.69 4.43
C GLY A 5 3.38 -13.92 4.40
N HIS A 6 2.89 -15.05 3.91
CA HIS A 6 3.67 -16.28 3.77
C HIS A 6 4.74 -16.13 2.70
N TRP A 7 4.42 -15.55 1.55
CA TRP A 7 5.34 -15.43 0.44
C TRP A 7 6.39 -14.34 0.68
N TYR A 8 5.97 -13.15 1.04
CA TYR A 8 6.86 -11.99 1.23
C TYR A 8 7.48 -11.90 2.63
N GLY A 9 6.95 -12.62 3.58
CA GLY A 9 7.49 -12.76 4.92
C GLY A 9 8.10 -14.13 5.20
N SER A 10 8.26 -14.97 4.17
CA SER A 10 8.91 -16.28 4.29
C SER A 10 10.41 -16.17 4.06
N ALA A 11 11.15 -17.17 4.49
CA ALA A 11 12.58 -17.27 4.22
C ALA A 11 12.92 -17.28 2.71
N GLU A 12 12.00 -17.74 1.86
CA GLU A 12 12.15 -17.65 0.40
C GLU A 12 11.96 -16.24 -0.10
N GLY A 13 10.94 -15.51 0.40
CA GLY A 13 10.73 -14.11 0.08
C GLY A 13 11.89 -13.24 0.54
N GLU A 14 12.45 -13.52 1.71
CA GLU A 14 13.64 -12.85 2.23
C GLU A 14 14.88 -13.07 1.38
N LYS A 15 15.07 -14.28 0.88
CA LYS A 15 16.20 -14.63 0.00
C LYS A 15 16.04 -14.12 -1.41
N ASN A 16 14.86 -13.66 -1.78
CA ASN A 16 14.58 -13.19 -3.12
C ASN A 16 14.98 -11.71 -3.25
N GLU A 17 16.25 -11.45 -3.52
CA GLU A 17 16.80 -10.12 -3.79
C GLU A 17 16.00 -9.34 -4.85
N TRP A 18 15.31 -10.05 -5.73
CA TRP A 18 14.49 -9.47 -6.78
C TRP A 18 13.36 -8.61 -6.20
N PHE A 19 12.74 -9.04 -5.09
CA PHE A 19 11.69 -8.26 -4.43
C PHE A 19 12.24 -7.13 -3.55
N CYS A 20 13.35 -7.36 -2.92
CA CYS A 20 13.84 -6.52 -1.84
C CYS A 20 14.91 -5.54 -2.31
N TYR A 21 15.84 -5.98 -3.12
CA TYR A 21 17.00 -5.20 -3.54
C TYR A 21 17.09 -4.97 -5.04
N ASN A 22 16.65 -5.93 -5.83
CA ASN A 22 16.82 -5.83 -7.26
C ASN A 22 15.74 -4.97 -7.89
N MET A 23 16.10 -3.74 -8.21
CA MET A 23 15.21 -2.80 -8.90
C MET A 23 15.12 -3.05 -10.40
N TYR A 24 15.83 -4.07 -10.90
CA TYR A 24 15.91 -4.38 -12.33
C TYR A 24 15.54 -5.83 -12.58
N SER A 25 14.75 -6.07 -13.62
CA SER A 25 14.50 -7.42 -14.10
C SER A 25 15.76 -8.02 -14.72
N SER A 26 15.75 -9.34 -14.94
CA SER A 26 16.79 -10.03 -15.72
C SER A 26 17.01 -9.45 -17.13
N LYS A 27 16.03 -8.68 -17.64
CA LYS A 27 16.11 -7.95 -18.91
C LYS A 27 16.57 -6.49 -18.75
N GLY A 28 17.09 -6.10 -17.61
CA GLY A 28 17.57 -4.74 -17.33
C GLY A 28 16.46 -3.69 -17.15
N LYS A 29 15.18 -4.07 -17.14
CA LYS A 29 14.08 -3.13 -16.91
C LYS A 29 13.90 -2.91 -15.42
N ARG A 30 13.78 -1.64 -15.03
CA ARG A 30 13.46 -1.27 -13.65
C ARG A 30 12.12 -1.84 -13.22
N ILE A 31 12.14 -2.56 -12.10
CA ILE A 31 10.94 -3.10 -11.48
C ILE A 31 10.52 -2.15 -10.36
N ALA A 32 9.29 -1.67 -10.44
CA ALA A 32 8.66 -0.94 -9.35
C ALA A 32 7.67 -1.89 -8.67
N SER A 33 7.93 -2.26 -7.43
CA SER A 33 7.03 -3.08 -6.64
C SER A 33 6.77 -2.44 -5.27
N SER A 34 5.76 -2.93 -4.57
CA SER A 34 5.43 -2.51 -3.20
C SER A 34 6.54 -2.83 -2.19
N TYR A 35 7.48 -3.67 -2.56
CA TYR A 35 8.58 -4.14 -1.71
C TYR A 35 9.92 -3.52 -2.07
N SER A 36 9.91 -2.60 -3.04
CA SER A 36 11.09 -1.86 -3.48
C SER A 36 11.18 -0.48 -2.82
N TRP A 37 12.25 0.23 -3.13
CA TRP A 37 12.48 1.64 -2.79
C TRP A 37 11.31 2.59 -3.11
N ARG A 38 10.46 2.23 -4.08
CA ARG A 38 9.32 3.06 -4.47
C ARG A 38 8.33 3.26 -3.33
N ASN A 39 8.22 2.29 -2.43
CA ASN A 39 7.39 2.37 -1.24
C ASN A 39 8.20 2.61 0.03
N GLY A 40 9.43 3.11 -0.11
CA GLY A 40 10.28 3.48 0.99
C GLY A 40 10.97 2.32 1.70
N ASN A 41 10.83 1.09 1.23
CA ASN A 41 11.53 -0.04 1.82
C ASN A 41 13.03 -0.02 1.49
N CYS A 42 13.87 -0.31 2.47
CA CYS A 42 15.29 -0.44 2.33
C CYS A 42 15.75 -1.87 2.62
N GLY A 43 15.58 -2.74 1.64
CA GLY A 43 16.05 -4.12 1.73
C GLY A 43 15.08 -5.10 2.37
N ASP A 44 15.55 -6.31 2.62
CA ASP A 44 14.77 -7.46 3.08
C ASP A 44 14.05 -7.22 4.39
N VAL A 45 14.74 -6.61 5.33
CA VAL A 45 14.17 -6.33 6.66
C VAL A 45 12.92 -5.47 6.55
N ASP A 46 12.96 -4.44 5.71
CA ASP A 46 11.81 -3.55 5.52
C ASP A 46 10.71 -4.23 4.71
N ALA A 47 11.05 -5.02 3.70
CA ALA A 47 10.08 -5.78 2.93
C ALA A 47 9.26 -6.72 3.82
N LEU A 48 9.92 -7.43 4.70
CA LEU A 48 9.30 -8.30 5.69
C LEU A 48 8.51 -7.52 6.74
N LYS A 49 9.14 -6.47 7.30
CA LYS A 49 8.60 -5.65 8.37
C LYS A 49 7.34 -4.90 7.94
N PHE A 50 7.34 -4.33 6.74
CA PHE A 50 6.26 -3.50 6.19
C PHE A 50 5.47 -4.20 5.08
N ARG A 51 5.28 -5.51 5.20
CA ARG A 51 4.41 -6.29 4.34
C ARG A 51 2.95 -5.86 4.47
N GLY A 52 2.11 -6.29 3.54
CA GLY A 52 0.68 -5.97 3.53
C GLY A 52 -0.04 -6.37 4.82
N ARG A 53 -0.78 -5.44 5.42
CA ARG A 53 -1.59 -5.66 6.62
C ARG A 53 -2.91 -4.89 6.57
N GLY A 54 -3.89 -5.41 7.32
CA GLY A 54 -5.23 -4.85 7.39
C GLY A 54 -6.05 -5.04 6.12
N PHE A 55 -7.28 -4.58 6.10
CA PHE A 55 -8.19 -4.71 4.95
C PHE A 55 -7.61 -4.11 3.66
N LYS A 56 -6.91 -2.99 3.78
CA LYS A 56 -6.29 -2.31 2.64
C LYS A 56 -5.03 -3.01 2.13
N GLN A 57 -4.44 -3.94 2.90
CA GLN A 57 -3.12 -4.49 2.62
C GLN A 57 -2.06 -3.38 2.50
N LEU A 58 -2.03 -2.48 3.50
CA LEU A 58 -1.06 -1.38 3.53
C LEU A 58 0.36 -1.94 3.52
N THR A 59 1.17 -1.49 2.56
CA THR A 59 2.49 -2.04 2.28
C THR A 59 3.51 -0.93 2.10
N GLY A 60 4.71 -1.14 2.64
CA GLY A 60 5.86 -0.26 2.49
C GLY A 60 5.98 0.83 3.57
N LEU A 61 7.23 1.14 3.94
CA LEU A 61 7.53 2.07 5.03
C LEU A 61 6.90 3.46 4.83
N THR A 62 6.89 3.99 3.60
CA THR A 62 6.26 5.29 3.31
C THR A 62 4.78 5.29 3.67
N ASN A 63 4.04 4.26 3.29
CA ASN A 63 2.62 4.16 3.59
C ASN A 63 2.36 3.95 5.09
N TYR A 64 3.17 3.10 5.73
CA TYR A 64 3.09 2.90 7.18
C TYR A 64 3.36 4.20 7.93
N SER A 65 4.39 4.96 7.57
CA SER A 65 4.70 6.22 8.24
C SER A 65 3.57 7.24 8.12
N GLY A 66 2.93 7.33 6.95
CA GLY A 66 1.76 8.19 6.76
C GLY A 66 0.59 7.83 7.68
N TYR A 67 0.28 6.54 7.79
CA TYR A 67 -0.77 6.08 8.69
C TYR A 67 -0.41 6.26 10.17
N TRP A 68 0.84 6.01 10.55
CA TRP A 68 1.33 6.22 11.92
C TRP A 68 1.23 7.69 12.37
N VAL A 69 1.57 8.62 11.47
CA VAL A 69 1.39 10.07 11.74
C VAL A 69 -0.10 10.41 11.88
N TYR A 70 -0.94 9.90 11.00
CA TYR A 70 -2.39 10.10 11.10
C TYR A 70 -2.97 9.63 12.45
N ARG A 71 -2.50 8.50 12.96
CA ARG A 71 -2.91 7.94 14.25
C ARG A 71 -2.20 8.55 15.45
N ALA A 72 -1.36 9.57 15.26
CA ALA A 72 -0.49 10.13 16.28
C ALA A 72 0.39 9.08 17.02
N TRP A 73 0.74 8.00 16.32
CA TRP A 73 1.67 6.97 16.82
C TRP A 73 3.12 7.27 16.47
N LEU A 74 3.33 8.22 15.59
CA LEU A 74 4.62 8.72 15.13
C LEU A 74 4.53 10.24 15.06
N ASP A 75 5.45 10.92 15.71
CA ASP A 75 5.56 12.36 15.60
C ASP A 75 6.17 12.73 14.23
N SER A 76 5.46 13.56 13.47
CA SER A 76 5.93 14.03 12.16
C SER A 76 7.21 14.89 12.25
N SER A 77 7.54 15.45 13.41
CA SER A 77 8.77 16.18 13.63
C SER A 77 9.97 15.27 13.91
N SER A 78 9.75 14.00 14.22
CA SER A 78 10.80 13.03 14.52
C SER A 78 11.54 12.50 13.29
N PHE A 79 11.08 12.83 12.08
CA PHE A 79 11.69 12.44 10.83
C PHE A 79 11.41 13.43 9.70
N ASP A 80 12.23 13.44 8.67
CA ASP A 80 11.97 14.21 7.46
C ASP A 80 10.99 13.46 6.55
N ARG A 81 9.83 14.03 6.26
CA ARG A 81 8.76 13.40 5.45
C ARG A 81 9.19 13.07 4.01
N SER A 82 10.28 13.64 3.55
CA SER A 82 10.87 13.37 2.24
C SER A 82 12.13 12.50 2.30
N TRP A 83 12.33 11.77 3.41
CA TRP A 83 13.47 10.90 3.64
C TRP A 83 13.70 9.88 2.53
N ASP A 84 12.63 9.33 1.97
CA ASP A 84 12.63 8.34 0.88
C ASP A 84 13.11 8.92 -0.47
N ASN A 85 13.20 10.24 -0.58
CA ASN A 85 13.79 10.91 -1.73
C ASN A 85 15.29 11.21 -1.56
N ASP A 86 15.86 10.88 -0.41
CA ASP A 86 17.31 11.03 -0.19
C ASP A 86 18.08 10.04 -1.08
N PRO A 87 19.07 10.51 -1.88
CA PRO A 87 19.86 9.64 -2.75
C PRO A 87 20.60 8.54 -1.99
N GLU A 88 21.11 8.83 -0.80
CA GLU A 88 21.85 7.87 0.03
C GLU A 88 20.93 6.75 0.52
N TYR A 89 19.70 7.08 0.89
CA TYR A 89 18.69 6.08 1.24
C TYR A 89 18.44 5.14 0.06
N LYS A 90 18.21 5.71 -1.13
CA LYS A 90 17.95 4.94 -2.35
C LYS A 90 19.13 4.06 -2.79
N GLN A 91 20.34 4.45 -2.46
CA GLN A 91 21.57 3.68 -2.73
C GLN A 91 21.95 2.72 -1.60
N LYS A 92 21.13 2.64 -0.54
CA LYS A 92 21.42 1.83 0.66
C LYS A 92 22.67 2.28 1.43
N ASN A 93 23.18 3.45 1.17
CA ASN A 93 24.28 4.03 1.94
C ASN A 93 23.73 4.92 3.04
N LEU A 94 23.15 4.30 4.06
CA LEU A 94 22.49 5.02 5.15
C LEU A 94 23.46 5.82 6.02
N SER A 95 24.75 5.53 6.00
CA SER A 95 25.74 6.28 6.76
C SER A 95 25.96 7.72 6.26
N GLY A 96 25.73 7.95 4.97
CA GLY A 96 25.80 9.28 4.35
C GLY A 96 24.47 10.03 4.35
N MET A 97 23.40 9.39 4.81
CA MET A 97 22.04 9.93 4.73
C MET A 97 21.90 11.20 5.56
N LYS A 98 21.39 12.27 4.92
CA LYS A 98 21.16 13.58 5.56
C LYS A 98 19.77 13.73 6.15
N LYS A 99 18.82 12.91 5.68
CA LYS A 99 17.43 12.94 6.13
C LYS A 99 17.14 11.79 7.07
N CYS A 100 16.45 12.08 8.16
CA CYS A 100 16.10 11.10 9.16
C CYS A 100 14.90 10.26 8.70
N PRO A 101 15.04 8.93 8.52
CA PRO A 101 13.93 8.05 8.21
C PRO A 101 13.01 7.86 9.42
N PRO A 102 11.71 7.54 9.20
CA PRO A 102 10.81 7.22 10.28
C PRO A 102 11.17 5.91 10.96
N VAL A 103 11.02 5.85 12.29
CA VAL A 103 11.25 4.63 13.07
C VAL A 103 9.92 4.05 13.54
N ILE A 104 9.55 2.89 12.99
CA ILE A 104 8.36 2.14 13.37
C ILE A 104 8.80 0.78 13.90
N ASN A 105 8.65 0.55 15.21
CA ASN A 105 9.10 -0.69 15.84
C ASN A 105 8.04 -1.79 15.85
N ASP A 106 6.76 -1.41 15.86
CA ASP A 106 5.64 -2.34 15.93
C ASP A 106 4.66 -2.18 14.74
N PRO A 107 4.99 -2.72 13.56
CA PRO A 107 4.10 -2.67 12.41
C PRO A 107 2.85 -3.55 12.58
N HIS A 108 2.83 -4.48 13.55
CA HIS A 108 1.67 -5.33 13.85
C HIS A 108 0.51 -4.57 14.48
N ARG A 109 0.75 -3.37 14.99
CA ARG A 109 -0.27 -2.53 15.59
C ARG A 109 -1.52 -2.34 14.71
N ILE A 110 -1.38 -2.45 13.39
CA ILE A 110 -2.50 -2.45 12.45
C ILE A 110 -3.45 -3.63 12.68
N THR A 111 -2.93 -4.80 13.02
CA THR A 111 -3.71 -6.05 13.07
C THR A 111 -4.10 -6.49 14.47
N VAL A 112 -3.57 -5.84 15.50
CA VAL A 112 -3.90 -6.15 16.90
C VAL A 112 -5.36 -5.80 17.23
N ASN A 113 -5.92 -4.77 16.58
CA ASN A 113 -7.28 -4.31 16.80
C ASN A 113 -8.06 -4.34 15.47
N PRO A 114 -9.24 -4.99 15.40
CA PRO A 114 -10.09 -4.98 14.20
C PRO A 114 -10.43 -3.57 13.69
N TYR A 115 -10.61 -2.61 14.60
CA TYR A 115 -10.80 -1.21 14.22
C TYR A 115 -9.66 -0.69 13.34
N ASN A 116 -8.41 -0.91 13.74
CA ASN A 116 -7.26 -0.45 12.95
C ASN A 116 -7.22 -1.11 11.57
N CYS A 117 -7.63 -2.38 11.47
CA CYS A 117 -7.69 -3.09 10.19
C CYS A 117 -8.65 -2.42 9.19
N ILE A 118 -9.74 -1.83 9.67
CA ILE A 118 -10.77 -1.17 8.85
C ILE A 118 -10.39 0.30 8.63
N ASP A 119 -10.03 1.00 9.69
CA ASP A 119 -9.68 2.43 9.71
C ASP A 119 -8.59 2.78 8.68
N ILE A 120 -7.62 1.90 8.50
CA ILE A 120 -6.56 2.08 7.50
C ILE A 120 -7.11 2.15 6.07
N GLY A 121 -8.22 1.49 5.79
CA GLY A 121 -8.92 1.58 4.50
C GLY A 121 -9.54 2.96 4.31
N GLY A 122 -10.24 3.46 5.31
CA GLY A 122 -10.83 4.80 5.34
C GLY A 122 -9.76 5.89 5.19
N TRP A 123 -8.71 5.83 6.01
CA TRP A 123 -7.57 6.74 5.90
C TRP A 123 -6.94 6.74 4.50
N TYR A 124 -6.72 5.56 3.90
CA TYR A 124 -6.11 5.47 2.59
C TYR A 124 -6.96 6.16 1.52
N LEU A 125 -8.27 5.97 1.54
CA LEU A 125 -9.18 6.59 0.58
C LEU A 125 -9.29 8.10 0.79
N THR A 126 -9.38 8.55 2.04
CA THR A 126 -9.60 9.98 2.34
C THR A 126 -8.33 10.82 2.19
N PHE A 127 -7.18 10.32 2.60
CA PHE A 127 -5.93 11.09 2.63
C PHE A 127 -4.96 10.75 1.50
N GLN A 128 -4.85 9.49 1.11
CA GLN A 128 -3.90 9.07 0.07
C GLN A 128 -4.50 9.05 -1.33
N ARG A 129 -5.81 8.84 -1.43
CA ARG A 129 -6.53 8.65 -2.70
C ARG A 129 -7.89 9.37 -2.71
N SER A 130 -7.93 10.62 -2.27
CA SER A 130 -9.16 11.42 -2.21
C SER A 130 -9.89 11.58 -3.55
N THR A 131 -9.18 11.49 -4.67
CA THR A 131 -9.79 11.45 -6.01
C THR A 131 -10.60 10.17 -6.25
N VAL A 132 -10.16 9.05 -5.68
CA VAL A 132 -10.88 7.77 -5.74
C VAL A 132 -12.18 7.85 -4.96
N LEU A 133 -12.15 8.50 -3.80
CA LEU A 133 -13.35 8.69 -2.98
C LEU A 133 -14.43 9.43 -3.77
N ARG A 134 -14.08 10.50 -4.50
CA ARG A 134 -15.04 11.22 -5.37
C ARG A 134 -15.64 10.33 -6.47
N THR A 135 -14.85 9.41 -7.03
CA THR A 135 -15.38 8.44 -8.01
C THR A 135 -16.35 7.47 -7.35
N ILE A 136 -16.07 7.05 -6.11
CA ILE A 136 -16.96 6.17 -5.34
C ILE A 136 -18.26 6.90 -5.02
N ASP A 137 -18.19 8.14 -4.53
CA ASP A 137 -19.35 8.97 -4.19
C ASP A 137 -20.21 9.25 -5.42
N GLY A 138 -19.58 9.55 -6.57
CA GLY A 138 -20.28 9.78 -7.85
C GLY A 138 -20.88 8.51 -8.46
N ASP A 139 -20.60 7.33 -7.93
CA ASP A 139 -21.19 6.06 -8.36
C ASP A 139 -22.52 5.73 -7.67
N GLU A 140 -22.93 6.52 -6.68
CA GLU A 140 -24.16 6.31 -5.93
C GLU A 140 -25.41 6.30 -6.85
N ASP A 141 -25.42 7.19 -7.84
CA ASP A 141 -26.52 7.30 -8.81
C ASP A 141 -26.40 6.35 -10.01
N SER A 142 -25.34 5.57 -10.08
CA SER A 142 -25.10 4.66 -11.20
C SER A 142 -26.04 3.45 -11.13
N VAL A 143 -26.72 3.17 -12.26
CA VAL A 143 -27.56 1.97 -12.37
C VAL A 143 -26.71 0.71 -12.24
N VAL A 144 -27.09 -0.18 -11.34
CA VAL A 144 -26.37 -1.44 -11.10
C VAL A 144 -26.32 -2.28 -12.37
N GLY A 145 -25.12 -2.58 -12.82
CA GLY A 145 -24.85 -3.34 -14.04
C GLY A 145 -24.66 -2.48 -15.30
N SER A 146 -24.76 -1.15 -15.19
CA SER A 146 -24.50 -0.26 -16.30
C SER A 146 -23.02 -0.21 -16.68
N ASP A 147 -22.72 0.29 -17.91
CA ASP A 147 -21.34 0.52 -18.36
C ASP A 147 -20.67 1.62 -17.52
N ALA A 148 -21.41 2.66 -17.12
CA ALA A 148 -20.92 3.73 -16.26
C ALA A 148 -20.43 3.19 -14.91
N GLU A 149 -21.23 2.36 -14.25
CA GLU A 149 -20.83 1.67 -13.01
C GLU A 149 -19.58 0.81 -13.24
N GLY A 150 -19.54 0.08 -14.35
CA GLY A 150 -18.41 -0.76 -14.72
C GLY A 150 -17.12 0.02 -14.89
N GLU A 151 -17.18 1.23 -15.47
CA GLU A 151 -16.02 2.11 -15.65
C GLU A 151 -15.59 2.77 -14.34
N ASN A 152 -16.53 3.16 -13.48
CA ASN A 152 -16.21 3.66 -12.14
C ASN A 152 -15.45 2.61 -11.32
N MET A 153 -15.92 1.37 -11.30
CA MET A 153 -15.21 0.26 -10.63
C MET A 153 -13.82 0.01 -11.23
N ARG A 154 -13.67 0.13 -12.53
CA ARG A 154 -12.38 0.04 -13.22
C ARG A 154 -11.45 1.16 -12.76
N THR A 155 -11.91 2.40 -12.76
CA THR A 155 -11.15 3.59 -12.33
C THR A 155 -10.66 3.43 -10.89
N VAL A 156 -11.54 3.00 -9.97
CA VAL A 156 -11.18 2.73 -8.57
C VAL A 156 -10.14 1.62 -8.49
N THR A 157 -10.32 0.53 -9.24
CA THR A 157 -9.40 -0.61 -9.25
C THR A 157 -8.01 -0.21 -9.72
N LEU A 158 -7.91 0.54 -10.82
CA LEU A 158 -6.65 1.05 -11.35
C LEU A 158 -5.94 1.98 -10.37
N ALA A 159 -6.68 2.90 -9.76
CA ALA A 159 -6.11 3.87 -8.82
C ALA A 159 -5.58 3.23 -7.53
N ILE A 160 -6.20 2.14 -7.07
CA ILE A 160 -5.80 1.43 -5.85
C ILE A 160 -4.69 0.41 -6.11
N ASN A 161 -4.79 -0.37 -7.19
CA ASN A 161 -3.89 -1.50 -7.44
C ASN A 161 -2.83 -1.23 -8.51
N GLY A 162 -2.98 -0.16 -9.29
CA GLY A 162 -2.11 0.13 -10.43
C GLY A 162 -2.32 -0.79 -11.63
N GLY A 163 -3.38 -1.59 -11.64
CA GLY A 163 -3.75 -2.53 -12.70
C GLY A 163 -5.16 -3.08 -12.52
N GLU A 164 -5.65 -3.80 -13.51
CA GLU A 164 -7.02 -4.37 -13.55
C GLU A 164 -7.14 -5.76 -12.90
N MET A 165 -6.23 -6.11 -12.02
CA MET A 165 -6.24 -7.41 -11.36
C MET A 165 -7.58 -7.69 -10.69
N ASP A 166 -8.16 -8.84 -10.99
CA ASP A 166 -9.47 -9.29 -10.48
C ASP A 166 -10.64 -8.32 -10.75
N LEU A 167 -10.59 -7.47 -11.79
CA LEU A 167 -11.61 -6.45 -12.06
C LEU A 167 -13.02 -7.06 -12.14
N GLU A 168 -13.20 -8.14 -12.89
CA GLU A 168 -14.53 -8.77 -13.05
C GLU A 168 -15.06 -9.37 -11.74
N LYS A 169 -14.17 -9.91 -10.93
CA LYS A 169 -14.51 -10.41 -9.59
C LYS A 169 -14.93 -9.26 -8.67
N ARG A 170 -14.22 -8.12 -8.74
CA ARG A 170 -14.58 -6.90 -7.99
C ARG A 170 -15.92 -6.35 -8.41
N LYS A 171 -16.18 -6.24 -9.73
CA LYS A 171 -17.49 -5.83 -10.27
C LYS A 171 -18.62 -6.73 -9.73
N LYS A 172 -18.43 -8.05 -9.78
CA LYS A 172 -19.40 -9.01 -9.25
C LYS A 172 -19.71 -8.78 -7.77
N TYR A 173 -18.69 -8.62 -6.93
CA TYR A 173 -18.89 -8.40 -5.49
C TYR A 173 -19.49 -7.03 -5.19
N THR A 174 -19.06 -5.97 -5.84
CA THR A 174 -19.62 -4.63 -5.65
C THR A 174 -21.12 -4.62 -5.99
N ARG A 175 -21.49 -5.21 -7.13
CA ARG A 175 -22.90 -5.34 -7.54
C ARG A 175 -23.72 -6.17 -6.55
N TYR A 176 -23.15 -7.23 -6.02
CA TYR A 176 -23.81 -8.02 -4.99
C TYR A 176 -24.08 -7.18 -3.73
N VAL A 177 -23.06 -6.48 -3.24
CA VAL A 177 -23.18 -5.64 -2.03
C VAL A 177 -24.20 -4.51 -2.24
N LYS A 178 -24.16 -3.82 -3.38
CA LYS A 178 -25.13 -2.77 -3.72
C LYS A 178 -26.58 -3.30 -3.67
N ARG A 179 -26.85 -4.47 -4.24
CA ARG A 179 -28.21 -5.09 -4.22
C ARG A 179 -28.68 -5.49 -2.83
N VAL A 180 -27.78 -5.67 -1.89
CA VAL A 180 -28.13 -6.04 -0.50
C VAL A 180 -28.34 -4.81 0.37
N LEU A 181 -27.62 -3.72 0.07
CA LEU A 181 -27.64 -2.51 0.91
C LEU A 181 -28.58 -1.41 0.39
N LEU A 182 -28.93 -1.43 -0.89
CA LEU A 182 -29.83 -0.49 -1.57
C LEU A 182 -31.11 -1.19 -1.99
#